data_09b744668394dd8df5e65ef222e326a1
#
_entry.id   09b744668394dd8df5e65ef222e326a1
#
_cell.length_a   1.000
_cell.length_b   1.000
_cell.length_c   1.000
_cell.angle_alpha   90.00
_cell.angle_beta   90.00
_cell.angle_gamma   90.00
#
_symmetry.space_group_name_H-M   'P 1'
#
loop_
_entity.id
_entity.type
_entity.pdbx_description
1 polymer ?
#
loop_
_entity_poly.entity_id
_entity_poly.type
_entity_poly.pdbx_seq_one_letter_code
_entity_poly.pdbx_strand_id
1 'polypeptide(L)'
;MKKQKKGKAIRYTTGDRIFLAIDYVLLAFFLIIIAYPLLFVISASFSAGATTMTLSLIPKRFSTAGYEAVLQYKDIWSGYGNSLVYMIAGTALSLALTVLMAYPLSRPDFKAGGFIMVLCMITMYFSGGLIPTYLVVRNLGLLGTRWAVLLPGAMSVYNMIVTRTYFKTSIPGELFEAGQLDGCGNIRYLFSVVLPLSGPILAVVGLF
;
A
#
# COMPACT_ATOMS: atom_id res chain seq x y z
N MET A 1 -40.04 18.76 -10.03
CA MET A 1 -39.39 18.26 -8.82
C MET A 1 -39.93 16.87 -8.49
N LYS A 2 -39.21 15.77 -8.81
CA LYS A 2 -39.61 14.39 -8.47
C LYS A 2 -39.22 14.10 -7.01
N LYS A 3 -40.21 13.85 -6.13
CA LYS A 3 -39.99 13.37 -4.76
C LYS A 3 -39.23 12.04 -4.80
N GLN A 4 -38.01 12.02 -4.27
CA GLN A 4 -37.28 10.76 -4.00
C GLN A 4 -38.12 9.91 -3.05
N LYS A 5 -38.52 8.70 -3.50
CA LYS A 5 -39.14 7.68 -2.65
C LYS A 5 -38.15 7.32 -1.56
N LYS A 6 -38.49 7.63 -0.29
CA LYS A 6 -37.80 7.11 0.90
C LYS A 6 -37.75 5.59 0.79
N GLY A 7 -36.55 5.02 0.68
CA GLY A 7 -36.36 3.57 0.69
C GLY A 7 -37.00 2.98 1.94
N LYS A 8 -37.73 1.86 1.79
CA LYS A 8 -38.30 1.10 2.90
C LYS A 8 -37.15 0.69 3.82
N ALA A 9 -37.19 1.14 5.07
CA ALA A 9 -36.26 0.70 6.11
C ALA A 9 -36.32 -0.83 6.21
N ILE A 10 -35.17 -1.48 6.13
CA ILE A 10 -35.04 -2.92 6.28
C ILE A 10 -35.52 -3.30 7.69
N ARG A 11 -36.59 -4.08 7.80
CA ARG A 11 -37.09 -4.58 9.09
C ARG A 11 -36.25 -5.80 9.48
N TYR A 12 -35.45 -5.65 10.51
CA TYR A 12 -34.69 -6.76 11.09
C TYR A 12 -35.63 -7.75 11.76
N THR A 13 -35.47 -9.04 11.44
CA THR A 13 -36.13 -10.15 12.15
C THR A 13 -35.49 -10.33 13.53
N THR A 14 -36.12 -11.12 14.40
CA THR A 14 -35.54 -11.41 15.73
C THR A 14 -34.18 -12.12 15.58
N GLY A 15 -34.03 -13.03 14.59
CA GLY A 15 -32.76 -13.68 14.28
C GLY A 15 -31.67 -12.69 13.88
N ASP A 16 -32.00 -11.70 13.04
CA ASP A 16 -31.04 -10.66 12.63
C ASP A 16 -30.55 -9.82 13.83
N ARG A 17 -31.45 -9.54 14.77
CA ARG A 17 -31.07 -8.79 15.99
C ARG A 17 -30.13 -9.57 16.89
N ILE A 18 -30.36 -10.88 17.05
CA ILE A 18 -29.48 -11.76 17.83
C ILE A 18 -28.12 -11.85 17.15
N PHE A 19 -28.09 -12.06 15.84
CA PHE A 19 -26.86 -12.10 15.07
C PHE A 19 -26.05 -10.81 15.21
N LEU A 20 -26.69 -9.65 15.02
CA LEU A 20 -26.04 -8.35 15.19
C LEU A 20 -25.54 -8.14 16.64
N ALA A 21 -26.28 -8.58 17.64
CA ALA A 21 -25.85 -8.46 19.03
C ALA A 21 -24.58 -9.28 19.30
N ILE A 22 -24.51 -10.53 18.78
CA ILE A 22 -23.31 -11.37 18.87
C ILE A 22 -22.15 -10.71 18.16
N ASP A 23 -22.37 -10.21 16.95
CA ASP A 23 -21.34 -9.55 16.14
C ASP A 23 -20.77 -8.30 16.85
N TYR A 24 -21.62 -7.46 17.40
CA TYR A 24 -21.18 -6.29 18.20
C TYR A 24 -20.39 -6.69 19.46
N VAL A 25 -20.79 -7.76 20.15
CA VAL A 25 -20.05 -8.26 21.31
C VAL A 25 -18.68 -8.75 20.91
N LEU A 26 -18.58 -9.52 19.81
CA LEU A 26 -17.30 -9.99 19.28
C LEU A 26 -16.41 -8.82 18.84
N LEU A 27 -16.96 -7.86 18.10
CA LEU A 27 -16.22 -6.68 17.67
C LEU A 27 -15.73 -5.86 18.87
N ALA A 28 -16.58 -5.65 19.88
CA ALA A 28 -16.19 -4.94 21.10
C ALA A 28 -15.07 -5.69 21.86
N PHE A 29 -15.15 -7.01 21.94
CA PHE A 29 -14.12 -7.84 22.56
C PHE A 29 -12.78 -7.71 21.86
N PHE A 30 -12.73 -7.83 20.53
CA PHE A 30 -11.51 -7.63 19.76
C PHE A 30 -10.97 -6.20 19.86
N LEU A 31 -11.87 -5.21 19.83
CA LEU A 31 -11.49 -3.82 19.97
C LEU A 31 -10.82 -3.56 21.31
N ILE A 32 -11.35 -4.09 22.42
CA ILE A 32 -10.76 -3.96 23.76
C ILE A 32 -9.36 -4.61 23.81
N ILE A 33 -9.21 -5.83 23.25
CA ILE A 33 -7.92 -6.52 23.21
C ILE A 33 -6.87 -5.71 22.45
N ILE A 34 -7.26 -5.13 21.30
CA ILE A 34 -6.33 -4.33 20.48
C ILE A 34 -6.08 -2.96 21.09
N ALA A 35 -7.11 -2.33 21.68
CA ALA A 35 -6.99 -1.00 22.26
C ALA A 35 -6.16 -1.00 23.56
N TYR A 36 -6.20 -2.09 24.35
CA TYR A 36 -5.50 -2.17 25.62
C TYR A 36 -3.99 -1.87 25.51
N PRO A 37 -3.19 -2.58 24.68
CA PRO A 37 -1.77 -2.29 24.56
C PRO A 37 -1.50 -0.89 23.98
N LEU A 38 -2.34 -0.38 23.10
CA LEU A 38 -2.21 0.97 22.54
C LEU A 38 -2.41 2.03 23.63
N LEU A 39 -3.50 1.91 24.41
CA LEU A 39 -3.77 2.82 25.53
C LEU A 39 -2.67 2.75 26.59
N PHE A 40 -2.13 1.56 26.83
CA PHE A 40 -1.01 1.38 27.75
C PHE A 40 0.24 2.15 27.27
N VAL A 41 0.63 2.02 26.00
CA VAL A 41 1.78 2.76 25.43
C VAL A 41 1.56 4.27 25.53
N ILE A 42 0.34 4.76 25.20
CA ILE A 42 0.00 6.17 25.31
C ILE A 42 0.12 6.65 26.77
N SER A 43 -0.43 5.88 27.72
CA SER A 43 -0.34 6.21 29.15
C SER A 43 1.10 6.21 29.64
N ALA A 44 1.90 5.22 29.23
CA ALA A 44 3.31 5.13 29.60
C ALA A 44 4.12 6.29 29.05
N SER A 45 3.82 6.77 27.84
CA SER A 45 4.53 7.90 27.22
C SER A 45 4.39 9.22 27.98
N PHE A 46 3.30 9.38 28.73
CA PHE A 46 3.04 10.54 29.60
C PHE A 46 3.39 10.30 31.08
N SER A 47 4.04 9.18 31.41
CA SER A 47 4.32 8.81 32.79
C SER A 47 5.78 8.97 33.14
N ALA A 48 6.10 9.77 34.16
CA ALA A 48 7.48 9.89 34.66
C ALA A 48 7.94 8.56 35.30
N GLY A 49 9.08 8.02 34.83
CA GLY A 49 9.67 6.79 35.38
C GLY A 49 8.86 5.52 35.10
N ALA A 50 8.11 5.48 34.00
CA ALA A 50 7.45 4.26 33.56
C ALA A 50 8.47 3.18 33.25
N THR A 51 8.59 2.21 34.17
CA THR A 51 9.25 0.92 33.90
C THR A 51 8.23 -0.06 33.37
N THR A 52 8.65 -0.96 32.49
CA THR A 52 7.82 -2.04 31.88
C THR A 52 7.09 -2.91 32.93
N MET A 53 7.45 -2.80 34.19
CA MET A 53 6.84 -3.53 35.30
C MET A 53 5.63 -2.84 35.99
N THR A 54 5.37 -1.57 35.70
CA THR A 54 4.22 -0.85 36.29
C THR A 54 3.12 -0.71 35.27
N LEU A 55 2.37 -1.77 35.03
CA LEU A 55 1.18 -1.79 34.20
C LEU A 55 0.06 -0.89 34.79
N SER A 56 0.02 0.36 34.41
CA SER A 56 -1.06 1.29 34.78
C SER A 56 -1.59 1.99 33.52
N LEU A 57 -2.89 1.84 33.30
CA LEU A 57 -3.60 2.55 32.21
C LEU A 57 -3.74 4.06 32.48
N ILE A 58 -3.48 4.48 33.72
CA ILE A 58 -3.54 5.88 34.14
C ILE A 58 -2.13 6.32 34.53
N PRO A 59 -1.59 7.40 33.95
CA PRO A 59 -0.27 7.91 34.30
C PRO A 59 -0.23 8.29 35.77
N LYS A 60 0.66 7.67 36.56
CA LYS A 60 0.81 7.97 38.01
C LYS A 60 1.41 9.33 38.29
N ARG A 61 2.29 9.81 37.40
CA ARG A 61 2.88 11.16 37.39
C ARG A 61 2.94 11.64 35.95
N PHE A 62 2.17 12.62 35.60
CA PHE A 62 2.19 13.20 34.27
C PHE A 62 3.53 13.90 34.01
N SER A 63 4.19 13.57 32.90
CA SER A 63 5.47 14.15 32.50
C SER A 63 5.62 14.10 30.98
N THR A 64 6.11 15.17 30.41
CA THR A 64 6.49 15.28 28.97
C THR A 64 7.96 15.06 28.71
N ALA A 65 8.75 14.79 29.76
CA ALA A 65 10.20 14.64 29.68
C ALA A 65 10.66 13.60 28.64
N GLY A 66 9.88 12.52 28.46
CA GLY A 66 10.14 11.53 27.42
C GLY A 66 10.05 12.11 26.01
N TYR A 67 9.06 12.96 25.75
CA TYR A 67 8.91 13.63 24.46
C TYR A 67 10.00 14.68 24.23
N GLU A 68 10.38 15.43 25.27
CA GLU A 68 11.48 16.40 25.20
C GLU A 68 12.81 15.71 24.86
N ALA A 69 13.11 14.58 25.51
CA ALA A 69 14.28 13.78 25.21
C ALA A 69 14.29 13.26 23.76
N VAL A 70 13.14 12.79 23.26
CA VAL A 70 12.98 12.33 21.87
C VAL A 70 13.20 13.48 20.88
N LEU A 71 12.61 14.65 21.14
CA LEU A 71 12.74 15.82 20.26
C LEU A 71 14.17 16.36 20.18
N GLN A 72 14.95 16.21 21.25
CA GLN A 72 16.36 16.62 21.30
C GLN A 72 17.30 15.62 20.62
N TYR A 73 16.86 14.39 20.37
CA TYR A 73 17.71 13.33 19.82
C TYR A 73 17.79 13.42 18.30
N LYS A 74 18.93 13.87 17.79
CA LYS A 74 19.13 14.16 16.35
C LYS A 74 18.93 12.95 15.44
N ASP A 75 19.24 11.74 15.89
CA ASP A 75 19.14 10.53 15.07
C ASP A 75 17.69 10.18 14.74
N ILE A 76 16.75 10.57 15.60
CA ILE A 76 15.32 10.39 15.34
C ILE A 76 14.89 11.24 14.14
N TRP A 77 15.29 12.50 14.09
CA TRP A 77 14.98 13.39 12.98
C TRP A 77 15.64 12.94 11.67
N SER A 78 16.89 12.49 11.76
CA SER A 78 17.59 11.88 10.62
C SER A 78 16.86 10.60 10.13
N GLY A 79 16.40 9.75 11.07
CA GLY A 79 15.60 8.57 10.77
C GLY A 79 14.28 8.88 10.07
N TYR A 80 13.53 9.87 10.58
CA TYR A 80 12.30 10.34 9.93
C TYR A 80 12.56 10.91 8.53
N GLY A 81 13.61 11.73 8.38
CA GLY A 81 14.01 12.26 7.08
C GLY A 81 14.32 11.15 6.07
N ASN A 82 15.08 10.15 6.47
CA ASN A 82 15.39 9.00 5.63
C ASN A 82 14.12 8.17 5.29
N SER A 83 13.24 7.96 6.25
CA SER A 83 11.98 7.25 6.02
C SER A 83 11.10 7.96 5.00
N LEU A 84 10.99 9.30 5.07
CA LEU A 84 10.26 10.10 4.08
C LEU A 84 10.89 9.99 2.69
N VAL A 85 12.22 10.04 2.59
CA VAL A 85 12.92 9.86 1.32
C VAL A 85 12.65 8.47 0.74
N TYR A 86 12.76 7.41 1.55
CA TYR A 86 12.47 6.05 1.10
C TYR A 86 11.01 5.86 0.70
N MET A 87 10.07 6.44 1.44
CA MET A 87 8.65 6.39 1.13
C MET A 87 8.37 7.06 -0.23
N ILE A 88 8.80 8.30 -0.41
CA ILE A 88 8.50 9.06 -1.63
C ILE A 88 9.22 8.44 -2.85
N ALA A 89 10.53 8.20 -2.73
CA ALA A 89 11.32 7.65 -3.83
C ALA A 89 10.92 6.21 -4.15
N GLY A 90 10.65 5.38 -3.14
CA GLY A 90 10.19 4.00 -3.31
C GLY A 90 8.83 3.92 -3.97
N THR A 91 7.86 4.71 -3.51
CA THR A 91 6.52 4.78 -4.11
C THR A 91 6.58 5.27 -5.56
N ALA A 92 7.33 6.33 -5.83
CA ALA A 92 7.46 6.87 -7.19
C ALA A 92 8.12 5.82 -8.13
N LEU A 93 9.18 5.15 -7.69
CA LEU A 93 9.85 4.10 -8.44
C LEU A 93 8.92 2.90 -8.66
N SER A 94 8.22 2.45 -7.62
CA SER A 94 7.28 1.34 -7.69
C SER A 94 6.13 1.61 -8.66
N LEU A 95 5.52 2.79 -8.59
CA LEU A 95 4.47 3.21 -9.52
C LEU A 95 4.99 3.25 -10.97
N ALA A 96 6.15 3.86 -11.19
CA ALA A 96 6.74 3.96 -12.52
C ALA A 96 7.00 2.56 -13.13
N LEU A 97 7.66 1.68 -12.39
CA LEU A 97 7.95 0.32 -12.86
C LEU A 97 6.68 -0.52 -13.05
N THR A 98 5.72 -0.41 -12.13
CA THR A 98 4.43 -1.09 -12.22
C THR A 98 3.67 -0.68 -13.47
N VAL A 99 3.58 0.62 -13.76
CA VAL A 99 2.90 1.14 -14.95
C VAL A 99 3.63 0.72 -16.23
N LEU A 100 4.96 0.91 -16.28
CA LEU A 100 5.77 0.55 -17.43
C LEU A 100 5.70 -0.93 -17.79
N MET A 101 5.51 -1.80 -16.80
CA MET A 101 5.35 -3.24 -17.03
C MET A 101 3.90 -3.64 -17.28
N ALA A 102 2.94 -3.08 -16.54
CA ALA A 102 1.53 -3.40 -16.67
C ALA A 102 0.94 -2.96 -18.03
N TYR A 103 1.39 -1.81 -18.55
CA TYR A 103 0.87 -1.27 -19.81
C TYR A 103 1.11 -2.19 -21.01
N PRO A 104 2.34 -2.57 -21.38
CA PRO A 104 2.57 -3.49 -22.50
C PRO A 104 1.89 -4.85 -22.27
N LEU A 105 1.88 -5.35 -21.03
CA LEU A 105 1.24 -6.62 -20.70
C LEU A 105 -0.29 -6.56 -20.76
N SER A 106 -0.90 -5.39 -20.73
CA SER A 106 -2.34 -5.21 -20.91
C SER A 106 -2.76 -5.23 -22.38
N ARG A 107 -1.80 -5.05 -23.30
CA ARG A 107 -2.05 -4.90 -24.73
C ARG A 107 -2.24 -6.24 -25.44
N PRO A 108 -3.27 -6.39 -26.29
CA PRO A 108 -3.50 -7.63 -27.04
C PRO A 108 -2.48 -7.88 -28.16
N ASP A 109 -1.90 -6.81 -28.69
CA ASP A 109 -0.87 -6.83 -29.75
C ASP A 109 0.52 -7.25 -29.24
N PHE A 110 0.75 -7.28 -27.92
CA PHE A 110 2.03 -7.68 -27.34
C PHE A 110 2.14 -9.21 -27.20
N LYS A 111 2.68 -9.85 -28.25
CA LYS A 111 2.77 -11.32 -28.35
C LYS A 111 3.52 -12.02 -27.21
N ALA A 112 4.57 -11.36 -26.66
CA ALA A 112 5.34 -11.92 -25.54
C ALA A 112 4.64 -11.81 -24.17
N GLY A 113 3.49 -11.12 -24.09
CA GLY A 113 2.81 -10.83 -22.83
C GLY A 113 2.47 -12.06 -22.01
N GLY A 114 2.02 -13.14 -22.65
CA GLY A 114 1.70 -14.40 -21.97
C GLY A 114 2.92 -15.05 -21.30
N PHE A 115 4.02 -15.13 -22.02
CA PHE A 115 5.26 -15.71 -21.51
C PHE A 115 5.83 -14.90 -20.32
N ILE A 116 5.91 -13.58 -20.49
CA ILE A 116 6.40 -12.70 -19.41
C ILE A 116 5.49 -12.78 -18.19
N MET A 117 4.15 -12.88 -18.37
CA MET A 117 3.23 -13.03 -17.27
C MET A 117 3.47 -14.32 -16.47
N VAL A 118 3.75 -15.44 -17.16
CA VAL A 118 4.09 -16.71 -16.48
C VAL A 118 5.37 -16.55 -15.67
N LEU A 119 6.42 -15.93 -16.24
CA LEU A 119 7.66 -15.66 -15.51
C LEU A 119 7.41 -14.80 -14.26
N CYS A 120 6.61 -13.75 -14.39
CA CYS A 120 6.23 -12.90 -13.25
C CYS A 120 5.47 -13.70 -12.18
N MET A 121 4.53 -14.57 -12.58
CA MET A 121 3.82 -15.42 -11.62
C MET A 121 4.75 -16.40 -10.91
N ILE A 122 5.72 -16.98 -11.61
CA ILE A 122 6.74 -17.86 -10.99
C ILE A 122 7.49 -17.10 -9.89
N THR A 123 7.96 -15.88 -10.18
CA THR A 123 8.67 -15.07 -9.18
C THR A 123 7.81 -14.62 -8.00
N MET A 124 6.50 -14.58 -8.15
CA MET A 124 5.58 -14.27 -7.06
C MET A 124 5.48 -15.41 -6.04
N TYR A 125 5.50 -16.67 -6.51
CA TYR A 125 5.37 -17.86 -5.66
C TYR A 125 6.71 -18.43 -5.21
N PHE A 126 7.76 -18.26 -6.00
CA PHE A 126 9.10 -18.77 -5.73
C PHE A 126 10.06 -17.62 -5.41
N SER A 127 10.35 -17.45 -4.12
CA SER A 127 11.34 -16.47 -3.66
C SER A 127 12.70 -17.17 -3.47
N GLY A 128 13.77 -16.55 -3.91
CA GLY A 128 15.13 -17.02 -3.65
C GLY A 128 15.55 -16.92 -2.18
N GLY A 129 14.83 -16.15 -1.38
CA GLY A 129 15.12 -15.92 0.03
C GLY A 129 16.15 -14.80 0.26
N LEU A 130 16.52 -14.62 1.53
CA LEU A 130 17.38 -13.52 1.98
C LEU A 130 18.80 -13.59 1.41
N ILE A 131 19.40 -14.79 1.43
CA ILE A 131 20.82 -14.98 1.03
C ILE A 131 21.03 -14.64 -0.45
N PRO A 132 20.27 -15.20 -1.41
CA PRO A 132 20.38 -14.83 -2.82
C PRO A 132 20.15 -13.33 -3.06
N THR A 133 19.14 -12.72 -2.41
CA THR A 133 18.87 -11.28 -2.53
C THR A 133 20.08 -10.46 -2.07
N TYR A 134 20.66 -10.81 -0.92
CA TYR A 134 21.87 -10.15 -0.41
C TYR A 134 23.05 -10.27 -1.39
N LEU A 135 23.26 -11.46 -1.95
CA LEU A 135 24.37 -11.69 -2.92
C LEU A 135 24.17 -10.84 -4.18
N VAL A 136 22.96 -10.73 -4.70
CA VAL A 136 22.66 -9.87 -5.85
C VAL A 136 22.95 -8.41 -5.52
N VAL A 137 22.45 -7.90 -4.39
CA VAL A 137 22.68 -6.51 -3.96
C VAL A 137 24.17 -6.23 -3.76
N ARG A 138 24.91 -7.19 -3.18
CA ARG A 138 26.36 -7.10 -3.00
C ARG A 138 27.11 -7.07 -4.32
N ASN A 139 26.78 -8.00 -5.23
CA ASN A 139 27.46 -8.10 -6.54
C ASN A 139 27.19 -6.88 -7.43
N LEU A 140 26.05 -6.22 -7.27
CA LEU A 140 25.74 -4.96 -7.94
C LEU A 140 26.42 -3.74 -7.27
N GLY A 141 27.20 -3.93 -6.20
CA GLY A 141 27.89 -2.84 -5.50
C GLY A 141 26.97 -1.89 -4.76
N LEU A 142 25.73 -2.31 -4.45
CA LEU A 142 24.71 -1.44 -3.85
C LEU A 142 24.78 -1.40 -2.32
N LEU A 143 25.59 -2.25 -1.67
CA LEU A 143 25.72 -2.28 -0.22
C LEU A 143 26.13 -0.91 0.33
N GLY A 144 25.50 -0.50 1.42
CA GLY A 144 25.72 0.80 2.05
C GLY A 144 25.12 2.00 1.31
N THR A 145 24.39 1.78 0.21
CA THR A 145 23.68 2.82 -0.53
C THR A 145 22.16 2.76 -0.28
N ARG A 146 21.46 3.85 -0.53
CA ARG A 146 19.98 3.91 -0.48
C ARG A 146 19.32 2.96 -1.48
N TRP A 147 19.99 2.66 -2.58
CA TRP A 147 19.52 1.75 -3.62
C TRP A 147 19.43 0.30 -3.16
N ALA A 148 20.22 -0.10 -2.15
CA ALA A 148 20.12 -1.42 -1.54
C ALA A 148 18.74 -1.70 -0.91
N VAL A 149 18.05 -0.64 -0.47
CA VAL A 149 16.69 -0.72 0.11
C VAL A 149 15.62 -0.56 -0.97
N LEU A 150 15.83 0.39 -1.89
CA LEU A 150 14.81 0.76 -2.88
C LEU A 150 14.63 -0.27 -4.00
N LEU A 151 15.73 -0.84 -4.54
CA LEU A 151 15.66 -1.68 -5.72
C LEU A 151 15.06 -3.08 -5.49
N PRO A 152 15.39 -3.83 -4.41
CA PRO A 152 14.82 -5.15 -4.20
C PRO A 152 13.31 -5.16 -4.03
N GLY A 153 12.74 -4.07 -3.47
CA GLY A 153 11.31 -3.89 -3.28
C GLY A 153 10.62 -3.01 -4.32
N ALA A 154 11.33 -2.60 -5.39
CA ALA A 154 10.86 -1.57 -6.31
C ALA A 154 9.61 -1.96 -7.11
N MET A 155 9.29 -3.24 -7.27
CA MET A 155 8.11 -3.70 -8.00
C MET A 155 7.47 -4.90 -7.32
N SER A 156 6.16 -4.80 -7.09
CA SER A 156 5.32 -5.92 -6.68
C SER A 156 4.64 -6.53 -7.91
N VAL A 157 4.85 -7.82 -8.14
CA VAL A 157 4.17 -8.56 -9.22
C VAL A 157 2.66 -8.55 -9.03
N TYR A 158 2.18 -8.64 -7.78
CA TYR A 158 0.76 -8.54 -7.46
C TYR A 158 0.17 -7.19 -7.92
N ASN A 159 0.82 -6.08 -7.54
CA ASN A 159 0.38 -4.75 -7.94
C ASN A 159 0.40 -4.56 -9.47
N MET A 160 1.40 -5.13 -10.14
CA MET A 160 1.50 -5.13 -11.59
C MET A 160 0.33 -5.90 -12.23
N ILE A 161 -0.04 -7.08 -11.71
CA ILE A 161 -1.19 -7.88 -12.22
C ILE A 161 -2.50 -7.11 -12.04
N VAL A 162 -2.70 -6.50 -10.87
CA VAL A 162 -3.91 -5.70 -10.58
C VAL A 162 -4.00 -4.50 -11.52
N THR A 163 -2.90 -3.77 -11.69
CA THR A 163 -2.81 -2.60 -12.60
C THR A 163 -3.04 -3.01 -14.06
N ARG A 164 -2.42 -4.10 -14.51
CA ARG A 164 -2.64 -4.68 -15.85
C ARG A 164 -4.11 -5.02 -16.07
N THR A 165 -4.73 -5.66 -15.08
CA THR A 165 -6.14 -6.04 -15.17
C THR A 165 -7.02 -4.82 -15.28
N TYR A 166 -6.76 -3.79 -14.49
CA TYR A 166 -7.44 -2.51 -14.58
C TYR A 166 -7.32 -1.89 -15.99
N PHE A 167 -6.11 -1.81 -16.52
CA PHE A 167 -5.89 -1.27 -17.87
C PHE A 167 -6.66 -2.04 -18.94
N LYS A 168 -6.76 -3.37 -18.79
CA LYS A 168 -7.46 -4.23 -19.75
C LYS A 168 -8.99 -4.14 -19.66
N THR A 169 -9.53 -3.93 -18.45
CA THR A 169 -10.99 -3.98 -18.21
C THR A 169 -11.65 -2.62 -18.15
N SER A 170 -10.92 -1.60 -17.66
CA SER A 170 -11.49 -0.26 -17.42
C SER A 170 -11.21 0.73 -18.54
N ILE A 171 -10.24 0.45 -19.42
CA ILE A 171 -9.93 1.30 -20.56
C ILE A 171 -10.48 0.63 -21.84
N PRO A 172 -11.50 1.20 -22.49
CA PRO A 172 -12.06 0.64 -23.71
C PRO A 172 -11.03 0.54 -24.83
N GLY A 173 -11.01 -0.60 -25.55
CA GLY A 173 -10.08 -0.83 -26.67
C GLY A 173 -10.29 0.16 -27.82
N GLU A 174 -11.51 0.64 -27.99
CA GLU A 174 -11.91 1.64 -29.00
C GLU A 174 -11.12 2.94 -28.88
N LEU A 175 -10.75 3.35 -27.65
CA LEU A 175 -9.91 4.54 -27.44
C LEU A 175 -8.49 4.35 -28.01
N PHE A 176 -8.00 3.12 -27.98
CA PHE A 176 -6.70 2.82 -28.58
C PHE A 176 -6.76 2.83 -30.11
N GLU A 177 -7.80 2.24 -30.69
CA GLU A 177 -8.03 2.22 -32.14
C GLU A 177 -8.18 3.67 -32.68
N ALA A 178 -8.98 4.50 -31.98
CA ALA A 178 -9.11 5.91 -32.30
C ALA A 178 -7.75 6.65 -32.22
N GLY A 179 -6.99 6.40 -31.13
CA GLY A 179 -5.66 7.00 -30.98
C GLY A 179 -4.69 6.58 -32.09
N GLN A 180 -4.77 5.34 -32.58
CA GLN A 180 -3.94 4.88 -33.71
C GLN A 180 -4.33 5.59 -35.01
N LEU A 181 -5.62 5.79 -35.28
CA LEU A 181 -6.08 6.54 -36.44
C LEU A 181 -5.59 7.98 -36.43
N ASP A 182 -5.48 8.58 -35.24
CA ASP A 182 -4.92 9.92 -35.01
C ASP A 182 -3.38 9.94 -35.03
N GLY A 183 -2.71 8.82 -35.34
CA GLY A 183 -1.25 8.73 -35.37
C GLY A 183 -0.59 8.76 -33.99
N CYS A 184 -1.33 8.45 -32.93
CA CYS A 184 -0.81 8.41 -31.57
C CYS A 184 0.05 7.16 -31.33
N GLY A 185 1.33 7.34 -31.08
CA GLY A 185 2.24 6.23 -30.72
C GLY A 185 1.96 5.71 -29.30
N ASN A 186 2.40 4.48 -29.00
CA ASN A 186 2.16 3.77 -27.74
C ASN A 186 2.54 4.58 -26.48
N ILE A 187 3.69 5.25 -26.51
CA ILE A 187 4.16 6.06 -25.38
C ILE A 187 3.25 7.28 -25.16
N ARG A 188 2.91 7.98 -26.24
CA ARG A 188 2.02 9.12 -26.17
C ARG A 188 0.63 8.69 -25.67
N TYR A 189 0.11 7.58 -26.14
CA TYR A 189 -1.15 7.01 -25.67
C TYR A 189 -1.11 6.68 -24.17
N LEU A 190 -0.01 6.08 -23.67
CA LEU A 190 0.16 5.83 -22.24
C LEU A 190 0.02 7.12 -21.42
N PHE A 191 0.74 8.17 -21.78
CA PHE A 191 0.73 9.40 -20.97
C PHE A 191 -0.51 10.27 -21.15
N SER A 192 -1.10 10.29 -22.37
CA SER A 192 -2.23 11.16 -22.68
C SER A 192 -3.59 10.55 -22.41
N VAL A 193 -3.71 9.21 -22.42
CA VAL A 193 -5.00 8.52 -22.27
C VAL A 193 -4.98 7.58 -21.07
N VAL A 194 -4.04 6.63 -21.05
CA VAL A 194 -4.05 5.55 -20.02
C VAL A 194 -3.84 6.10 -18.62
N LEU A 195 -2.79 6.88 -18.39
CA LEU A 195 -2.47 7.43 -17.08
C LEU A 195 -3.56 8.35 -16.52
N PRO A 196 -4.11 9.33 -17.27
CA PRO A 196 -5.20 10.17 -16.77
C PRO A 196 -6.46 9.39 -16.37
N LEU A 197 -6.80 8.34 -17.13
CA LEU A 197 -7.96 7.47 -16.83
C LEU A 197 -7.68 6.46 -15.69
N SER A 198 -6.43 6.30 -15.31
CA SER A 198 -6.00 5.32 -14.32
C SER A 198 -5.78 5.89 -12.91
N GLY A 199 -6.23 7.12 -12.65
CA GLY A 199 -6.11 7.76 -11.33
C GLY A 199 -6.50 6.86 -10.16
N PRO A 200 -7.65 6.18 -10.18
CA PRO A 200 -8.07 5.31 -9.07
C PRO A 200 -7.09 4.18 -8.77
N ILE A 201 -6.62 3.45 -9.80
CA ILE A 201 -5.70 2.34 -9.58
C ILE A 201 -4.30 2.82 -9.16
N LEU A 202 -3.84 3.94 -9.70
CA LEU A 202 -2.56 4.53 -9.31
C LEU A 202 -2.57 4.98 -7.84
N ALA A 203 -3.70 5.55 -7.37
CA ALA A 203 -3.88 5.90 -5.96
C ALA A 203 -3.85 4.65 -5.06
N VAL A 204 -4.52 3.57 -5.45
CA VAL A 204 -4.53 2.30 -4.70
C VAL A 204 -3.13 1.69 -4.63
N VAL A 205 -2.44 1.58 -5.77
CA VAL A 205 -1.08 1.00 -5.82
C VAL A 205 -0.05 1.89 -5.10
N GLY A 206 -0.24 3.21 -5.13
CA GLY A 206 0.61 4.13 -4.39
C GLY A 206 0.40 4.11 -2.87
N LEU A 207 -0.70 3.54 -2.39
CA LEU A 207 -0.98 3.35 -0.97
C LEU A 207 -0.33 2.07 -0.41
N PHE A 208 -0.09 1.07 -1.26
CA PHE A 208 0.58 -0.19 -0.91
C PHE A 208 2.10 -0.05 -0.94
#